data_1e348d4dcae8b13f0b095a18ad8d0874
#
_entry.id   1e348d4dcae8b13f0b095a18ad8d0874
#
_cell.length_a   1.000
_cell.length_b   1.000
_cell.length_c   1.000
_cell.angle_alpha   90.00
_cell.angle_beta   90.00
_cell.angle_gamma   90.00
#
_symmetry.space_group_name_H-M   'P 1'
#
loop_
_entity.id
_entity.type
_entity.pdbx_description
1 polymer ?
#
loop_
_entity_poly.entity_id
_entity_poly.type
_entity_poly.pdbx_seq_one_letter_code
_entity_poly.pdbx_strand_id
1 'polypeptide(L)'
;MIDSPRARKLADRIQVVVAETLERRIKDPRLGFVTITDTRLTPDLREATVFYTVLGDERERAESAAALESAKGVLRTEVGRQTGVRYTPSLAFVADAVPENAAHIDDLLQAARDADAAVHELAASATYAGESDPYKAPRDDSDDDDGDDDARSHHGETATGTPS
;
A
#
# COMPACT_ATOMS: atom_id res chain seq x y z
N MET A 1 -16.13 7.38 14.98
CA MET A 1 -16.40 5.95 15.16
C MET A 1 -15.48 5.41 16.22
N ILE A 2 -16.04 5.06 17.34
CA ILE A 2 -15.23 4.54 18.44
C ILE A 2 -15.26 3.01 18.33
N ASP A 3 -14.27 2.45 17.65
CA ASP A 3 -14.02 1.02 17.69
C ASP A 3 -13.56 0.65 19.10
N SER A 4 -14.47 0.13 19.90
CA SER A 4 -14.08 -0.31 21.22
C SER A 4 -13.13 -1.51 21.08
N PRO A 5 -12.10 -1.63 21.93
CA PRO A 5 -11.20 -2.78 21.92
C PRO A 5 -11.94 -4.13 22.05
N ARG A 6 -13.08 -4.10 22.72
CA ARG A 6 -13.95 -5.27 22.86
C ARG A 6 -14.63 -5.65 21.54
N ALA A 7 -15.12 -4.66 20.79
CA ALA A 7 -15.72 -4.90 19.48
C ALA A 7 -14.69 -5.46 18.50
N ARG A 8 -13.47 -4.94 18.52
CA ARG A 8 -12.38 -5.43 17.67
C ARG A 8 -12.02 -6.89 17.98
N LYS A 9 -11.81 -7.23 19.25
CA LYS A 9 -11.55 -8.62 19.66
C LYS A 9 -12.66 -9.57 19.27
N LEU A 10 -13.91 -9.14 19.38
CA LEU A 10 -15.05 -9.94 18.97
C LEU A 10 -15.10 -10.09 17.45
N ALA A 11 -14.82 -9.04 16.70
CA ALA A 11 -14.74 -9.08 15.24
C ALA A 11 -13.66 -10.05 14.76
N ASP A 12 -12.46 -9.99 15.32
CA ASP A 12 -11.36 -10.91 15.02
C ASP A 12 -11.76 -12.36 15.31
N ARG A 13 -12.45 -12.59 16.43
CA ARG A 13 -12.92 -13.92 16.78
C ARG A 13 -13.98 -14.43 15.81
N ILE A 14 -14.93 -13.59 15.43
CA ILE A 14 -15.96 -13.92 14.45
C ILE A 14 -15.32 -14.27 13.10
N GLN A 15 -14.34 -13.51 12.67
CA GLN A 15 -13.60 -13.77 11.43
C GLN A 15 -13.02 -15.17 11.42
N VAL A 16 -12.32 -15.56 12.48
CA VAL A 16 -11.73 -16.90 12.61
C VAL A 16 -12.80 -17.99 12.58
N VAL A 17 -13.86 -17.82 13.37
CA VAL A 17 -14.96 -18.80 13.46
C VAL A 17 -15.67 -18.98 12.12
N VAL A 18 -15.94 -17.89 11.42
CA VAL A 18 -16.57 -17.94 10.09
C VAL A 18 -15.68 -18.66 9.09
N ALA A 19 -14.40 -18.29 9.03
CA ALA A 19 -13.44 -18.92 8.12
C ALA A 19 -13.31 -20.44 8.37
N GLU A 20 -13.13 -20.84 9.63
CA GLU A 20 -13.04 -22.25 10.00
C GLU A 20 -14.34 -23.04 9.72
N THR A 21 -15.47 -22.42 9.95
CA THR A 21 -16.78 -23.07 9.71
C THR A 21 -17.02 -23.26 8.21
N LEU A 22 -16.65 -22.28 7.40
CA LEU A 22 -16.73 -22.39 5.94
C LEU A 22 -15.88 -23.53 5.41
N GLU A 23 -14.67 -23.68 5.91
CA GLU A 23 -13.78 -24.75 5.48
C GLU A 23 -14.23 -26.15 5.93
N ARG A 24 -14.69 -26.26 7.19
CA ARG A 24 -14.93 -27.55 7.82
C ARG A 24 -16.36 -28.05 7.74
N ARG A 25 -17.33 -27.16 7.77
CA ARG A 25 -18.74 -27.52 7.89
C ARG A 25 -19.59 -27.23 6.69
N ILE A 26 -19.25 -26.21 5.93
CA ILE A 26 -20.02 -25.84 4.75
C ILE A 26 -19.45 -26.57 3.54
N LYS A 27 -20.18 -27.56 3.10
CA LYS A 27 -19.84 -28.33 1.88
C LYS A 27 -20.85 -28.03 0.78
N ASP A 28 -20.96 -26.77 0.42
CA ASP A 28 -21.80 -26.34 -0.68
C ASP A 28 -20.97 -26.31 -1.95
N PRO A 29 -21.36 -27.03 -3.03
CA PRO A 29 -20.62 -27.04 -4.28
C PRO A 29 -20.59 -25.69 -4.98
N ARG A 30 -21.48 -24.77 -4.63
CA ARG A 30 -21.49 -23.39 -5.13
C ARG A 30 -20.43 -22.52 -4.46
N LEU A 31 -19.95 -22.94 -3.29
CA LEU A 31 -18.92 -22.24 -2.55
C LEU A 31 -17.57 -22.49 -3.22
N GLY A 32 -17.06 -21.47 -3.91
CA GLY A 32 -15.74 -21.50 -4.52
C GLY A 32 -14.63 -21.21 -3.52
N PHE A 33 -13.53 -20.70 -4.01
CA PHE A 33 -12.38 -20.33 -3.16
C PHE A 33 -12.66 -18.98 -2.49
N VAL A 34 -13.25 -19.02 -1.29
CA VAL A 34 -13.65 -17.85 -0.52
C VAL A 34 -12.64 -17.59 0.60
N THR A 35 -12.16 -16.36 0.67
CA THR A 35 -11.29 -15.89 1.75
C THR A 35 -11.98 -14.77 2.52
N ILE A 36 -12.06 -14.90 3.84
CA ILE A 36 -12.57 -13.83 4.70
C ILE A 36 -11.44 -12.83 4.95
N THR A 37 -11.67 -11.59 4.56
CA THR A 37 -10.64 -10.53 4.61
C THR A 37 -10.75 -9.64 5.81
N ASP A 38 -11.95 -9.31 6.25
CA ASP A 38 -12.19 -8.43 7.40
C ASP A 38 -13.55 -8.70 8.03
N THR A 39 -13.73 -8.27 9.25
CA THR A 39 -15.01 -8.31 9.94
C THR A 39 -15.18 -7.06 10.79
N ARG A 40 -16.31 -6.40 10.63
CA ARG A 40 -16.65 -5.20 11.39
C ARG A 40 -17.94 -5.39 12.15
N LEU A 41 -17.95 -4.91 13.38
CA LEU A 41 -19.13 -4.92 14.24
C LEU A 41 -19.68 -3.51 14.40
N THR A 42 -21.00 -3.41 14.47
CA THR A 42 -21.66 -2.19 14.91
C THR A 42 -21.36 -1.90 16.38
N PRO A 43 -21.40 -0.63 16.82
CA PRO A 43 -21.08 -0.27 18.23
C PRO A 43 -21.95 -0.99 19.27
N ASP A 44 -23.18 -1.34 18.91
CA ASP A 44 -24.11 -2.10 19.74
C ASP A 44 -23.87 -3.62 19.72
N LEU A 45 -22.90 -4.09 18.92
CA LEU A 45 -22.53 -5.49 18.73
C LEU A 45 -23.68 -6.38 18.21
N ARG A 46 -24.64 -5.80 17.52
CA ARG A 46 -25.81 -6.53 17.01
C ARG A 46 -25.66 -6.98 15.56
N GLU A 47 -24.81 -6.30 14.80
CA GLU A 47 -24.56 -6.62 13.40
C GLU A 47 -23.07 -6.79 13.16
N ALA A 48 -22.72 -7.83 12.43
CA ALA A 48 -21.37 -8.10 11.99
C ALA A 48 -21.34 -8.12 10.46
N THR A 49 -20.57 -7.24 9.86
CA THR A 49 -20.31 -7.24 8.44
C THR A 49 -19.02 -8.02 8.17
N VAL A 50 -19.14 -9.09 7.42
CA VAL A 50 -18.02 -9.97 7.07
C VAL A 50 -17.66 -9.71 5.61
N PHE A 51 -16.45 -9.22 5.40
CA PHE A 51 -15.91 -8.97 4.08
C PHE A 51 -15.20 -10.21 3.57
N TYR A 52 -15.42 -10.54 2.32
CA TYR A 52 -14.83 -11.72 1.70
C TYR A 52 -14.40 -11.45 0.26
N THR A 53 -13.46 -12.22 -0.19
CA THR A 53 -13.04 -12.28 -1.61
C THR A 53 -13.28 -13.67 -2.16
N VAL A 54 -13.60 -13.76 -3.44
CA VAL A 54 -13.75 -15.01 -4.17
C VAL A 54 -12.77 -15.00 -5.33
N LEU A 55 -11.96 -16.02 -5.40
CA LEU A 55 -11.10 -16.24 -6.56
C LEU A 55 -11.90 -16.98 -7.65
N GLY A 56 -12.07 -16.34 -8.78
CA GLY A 56 -12.81 -16.89 -9.89
C GLY A 56 -13.49 -15.83 -10.73
N ASP A 57 -14.29 -16.28 -11.68
CA ASP A 57 -15.07 -15.41 -12.54
C ASP A 57 -16.32 -14.84 -11.84
N GLU A 58 -17.06 -14.00 -12.54
CA GLU A 58 -18.25 -13.35 -11.98
C GLU A 58 -19.35 -14.35 -11.60
N ARG A 59 -19.47 -15.44 -12.36
CA ARG A 59 -20.42 -16.51 -12.06
C ARG A 59 -20.05 -17.24 -10.77
N GLU A 60 -18.80 -17.59 -10.59
CA GLU A 60 -18.29 -18.21 -9.36
C GLU A 60 -18.47 -17.30 -8.14
N ARG A 61 -18.29 -15.98 -8.33
CA ARG A 61 -18.56 -14.99 -7.29
C ARG A 61 -20.03 -14.95 -6.89
N ALA A 62 -20.94 -14.93 -7.87
CA ALA A 62 -22.37 -14.93 -7.61
C ALA A 62 -22.84 -16.23 -6.93
N GLU A 63 -22.33 -17.37 -7.37
CA GLU A 63 -22.62 -18.67 -6.77
C GLU A 63 -22.11 -18.76 -5.33
N SER A 64 -20.91 -18.26 -5.07
CA SER A 64 -20.34 -18.20 -3.72
C SER A 64 -21.12 -17.26 -2.81
N ALA A 65 -21.57 -16.12 -3.30
CA ALA A 65 -22.42 -15.21 -2.55
C ALA A 65 -23.74 -15.86 -2.13
N ALA A 66 -24.38 -16.59 -3.04
CA ALA A 66 -25.61 -17.33 -2.76
C ALA A 66 -25.37 -18.44 -1.73
N ALA A 67 -24.24 -19.15 -1.81
CA ALA A 67 -23.85 -20.17 -0.85
C ALA A 67 -23.63 -19.59 0.56
N LEU A 68 -22.97 -18.42 0.66
CA LEU A 68 -22.77 -17.71 1.93
C LEU A 68 -24.09 -17.28 2.57
N GLU A 69 -25.02 -16.75 1.77
CA GLU A 69 -26.36 -16.41 2.25
C GLU A 69 -27.11 -17.62 2.78
N SER A 70 -27.01 -18.77 2.09
CA SER A 70 -27.61 -20.02 2.54
C SER A 70 -26.97 -20.56 3.83
N ALA A 71 -25.67 -20.32 4.01
CA ALA A 71 -24.92 -20.78 5.18
C ALA A 71 -25.04 -19.85 6.40
N LYS A 72 -25.63 -18.68 6.23
CA LYS A 72 -25.71 -17.64 7.26
C LYS A 72 -26.25 -18.13 8.60
N GLY A 73 -27.29 -18.95 8.60
CA GLY A 73 -27.86 -19.53 9.82
C GLY A 73 -26.88 -20.43 10.57
N VAL A 74 -26.21 -21.31 9.87
CA VAL A 74 -25.18 -22.22 10.44
C VAL A 74 -24.02 -21.42 11.00
N LEU A 75 -23.53 -20.47 10.23
CA LEU A 75 -22.43 -19.57 10.64
C LEU A 75 -22.78 -18.77 11.89
N ARG A 76 -23.98 -18.21 11.94
CA ARG A 76 -24.45 -17.47 13.11
C ARG A 76 -24.55 -18.36 14.36
N THR A 77 -25.05 -19.57 14.23
CA THR A 77 -25.11 -20.54 15.34
C THR A 77 -23.71 -20.87 15.85
N GLU A 78 -22.78 -21.10 14.96
CA GLU A 78 -21.41 -21.42 15.31
C GLU A 78 -20.69 -20.24 15.99
N VAL A 79 -20.89 -19.03 15.48
CA VAL A 79 -20.39 -17.80 16.10
C VAL A 79 -20.92 -17.68 17.53
N GLY A 80 -22.21 -17.86 17.75
CA GLY A 80 -22.80 -17.82 19.08
C GLY A 80 -22.22 -18.86 20.05
N ARG A 81 -22.02 -20.07 19.54
CA ARG A 81 -21.44 -21.17 20.33
C ARG A 81 -20.00 -20.93 20.74
N GLN A 82 -19.17 -20.45 19.82
CA GLN A 82 -17.73 -20.29 20.06
C GLN A 82 -17.35 -18.99 20.73
N THR A 83 -18.14 -17.93 20.56
CA THR A 83 -17.85 -16.63 21.18
C THR A 83 -18.50 -16.50 22.58
N GLY A 84 -19.52 -17.26 22.86
CA GLY A 84 -20.23 -17.22 24.15
C GLY A 84 -20.92 -15.88 24.45
N VAL A 85 -21.17 -15.07 23.41
CA VAL A 85 -21.82 -13.77 23.57
C VAL A 85 -23.32 -13.95 23.91
N ARG A 86 -23.81 -13.07 24.73
CA ARG A 86 -25.23 -13.12 25.13
C ARG A 86 -26.18 -12.94 23.95
N TYR A 87 -25.81 -12.08 23.03
CA TYR A 87 -26.56 -11.85 21.81
C TYR A 87 -25.63 -12.07 20.62
N THR A 88 -25.93 -13.08 19.83
CA THR A 88 -25.18 -13.38 18.60
C THR A 88 -25.51 -12.34 17.55
N PRO A 89 -24.53 -11.63 17.02
CA PRO A 89 -24.77 -10.64 15.99
C PRO A 89 -25.36 -11.26 14.73
N SER A 90 -26.13 -10.49 14.00
CA SER A 90 -26.55 -10.84 12.65
C SER A 90 -25.35 -10.74 11.73
N LEU A 91 -25.20 -11.68 10.80
CA LEU A 91 -24.11 -11.68 9.83
C LEU A 91 -24.58 -11.08 8.52
N ALA A 92 -23.84 -10.15 8.00
CA ALA A 92 -23.98 -9.62 6.64
C ALA A 92 -22.71 -9.90 5.88
N PHE A 93 -22.81 -10.45 4.69
CA PHE A 93 -21.66 -10.74 3.83
C PHE A 93 -21.55 -9.69 2.75
N VAL A 94 -20.38 -9.11 2.61
CA VAL A 94 -20.07 -8.09 1.60
C VAL A 94 -18.83 -8.54 0.83
N ALA A 95 -18.96 -8.62 -0.49
CA ALA A 95 -17.82 -8.91 -1.34
C ALA A 95 -16.83 -7.75 -1.27
N ASP A 96 -15.60 -8.08 -0.92
CA ASP A 96 -14.52 -7.09 -0.88
C ASP A 96 -14.06 -6.81 -2.32
N ALA A 97 -14.04 -5.55 -2.71
CA ALA A 97 -13.66 -5.11 -4.03
C ALA A 97 -12.13 -5.07 -4.26
N VAL A 98 -11.36 -5.75 -3.42
CA VAL A 98 -9.89 -5.80 -3.54
C VAL A 98 -9.41 -6.18 -4.94
N PRO A 99 -9.98 -7.17 -5.64
CA PRO A 99 -9.57 -7.48 -7.01
C PRO A 99 -9.85 -6.35 -8.00
N GLU A 100 -10.98 -5.68 -7.86
CA GLU A 100 -11.34 -4.52 -8.71
C GLU A 100 -10.49 -3.30 -8.37
N ASN A 101 -10.24 -3.06 -7.10
CA ASN A 101 -9.34 -2.00 -6.64
C ASN A 101 -7.90 -2.22 -7.09
N ALA A 102 -7.41 -3.46 -7.09
CA ALA A 102 -6.09 -3.78 -7.59
C ALA A 102 -5.97 -3.50 -9.10
N ALA A 103 -6.96 -3.89 -9.89
CA ALA A 103 -7.01 -3.59 -11.32
C ALA A 103 -7.07 -2.07 -11.56
N HIS A 104 -7.89 -1.36 -10.80
CA HIS A 104 -7.99 0.09 -10.89
C HIS A 104 -6.70 0.81 -10.50
N ILE A 105 -6.00 0.34 -9.48
CA ILE A 105 -4.67 0.84 -9.10
C ILE A 105 -3.66 0.60 -10.22
N ASP A 106 -3.66 -0.57 -10.82
CA ASP A 106 -2.78 -0.90 -11.95
C ASP A 106 -3.06 0.01 -13.16
N ASP A 107 -4.31 0.27 -13.47
CA ASP A 107 -4.71 1.21 -14.53
C ASP A 107 -4.24 2.64 -14.23
N LEU A 108 -4.37 3.11 -12.99
CA LEU A 108 -3.88 4.40 -12.55
C LEU A 108 -2.36 4.50 -12.61
N LEU A 109 -1.65 3.45 -12.23
CA LEU A 109 -0.20 3.38 -12.34
C LEU A 109 0.27 3.40 -13.79
N GLN A 110 -0.44 2.71 -14.68
CA GLN A 110 -0.13 2.73 -16.10
C GLN A 110 -0.37 4.13 -16.70
N ALA A 111 -1.47 4.77 -16.36
CA ALA A 111 -1.75 6.15 -16.78
C ALA A 111 -0.71 7.14 -16.27
N ALA A 112 -0.23 6.98 -15.03
CA ALA A 112 0.83 7.79 -14.47
C ALA A 112 2.17 7.58 -15.19
N ARG A 113 2.51 6.35 -15.55
CA ARG A 113 3.73 6.05 -16.34
C ARG A 113 3.67 6.66 -17.74
N ASP A 114 2.52 6.59 -18.40
CA ASP A 114 2.29 7.18 -19.72
C ASP A 114 2.39 8.71 -19.66
N ALA A 115 1.86 9.34 -18.61
CA ALA A 115 1.99 10.77 -18.37
C ALA A 115 3.45 11.19 -18.13
N ASP A 116 4.20 10.43 -17.33
CA ASP A 116 5.62 10.67 -17.07
C ASP A 116 6.46 10.53 -18.34
N ALA A 117 6.17 9.54 -19.16
CA ALA A 117 6.85 9.37 -20.46
C ALA A 117 6.59 10.57 -21.39
N ALA A 118 5.35 11.07 -21.44
CA ALA A 118 4.99 12.25 -22.23
C ALA A 118 5.69 13.51 -21.71
N VAL A 119 5.77 13.72 -20.40
CA VAL A 119 6.50 14.82 -19.78
C VAL A 119 8.00 14.72 -20.07
N HIS A 120 8.57 13.53 -20.03
CA HIS A 120 9.97 13.30 -20.34
C HIS A 120 10.31 13.63 -21.81
N GLU A 121 9.42 13.27 -22.71
CA GLU A 121 9.57 13.60 -24.14
C GLU A 121 9.45 15.10 -24.39
N LEU A 122 8.51 15.78 -23.74
CA LEU A 122 8.39 17.24 -23.78
C LEU A 122 9.61 17.94 -23.18
N ALA A 123 10.15 17.46 -22.07
CA ALA A 123 11.37 17.99 -21.46
C ALA A 123 12.59 17.80 -22.37
N ALA A 124 12.70 16.67 -23.06
CA ALA A 124 13.76 16.42 -24.03
C ALA A 124 13.68 17.38 -25.23
N SER A 125 12.47 17.70 -25.70
CA SER A 125 12.26 18.68 -26.78
C SER A 125 12.44 20.13 -26.31
N ALA A 126 12.12 20.44 -25.06
CA ALA A 126 12.32 21.77 -24.47
C ALA A 126 13.79 22.10 -24.22
N THR A 127 14.63 21.14 -23.95
CA THR A 127 16.08 21.32 -23.77
C THR A 127 16.76 21.82 -25.07
N TYR A 128 16.15 21.54 -26.19
CA TYR A 128 16.62 22.01 -27.51
C TYR A 128 16.34 23.50 -27.74
N ALA A 129 15.48 24.14 -27.00
CA ALA A 129 15.12 25.55 -27.15
C ALA A 129 16.07 26.51 -26.41
N GLY A 130 17.16 26.03 -25.81
CA GLY A 130 18.22 26.85 -25.26
C GLY A 130 17.90 27.59 -23.98
N GLU A 131 16.96 27.11 -23.24
CA GLU A 131 16.73 27.64 -21.91
C GLU A 131 17.79 27.14 -20.93
N SER A 132 18.48 28.10 -20.35
CA SER A 132 19.44 27.81 -19.30
C SER A 132 18.78 27.11 -18.14
N ASP A 133 19.36 26.01 -17.74
CA ASP A 133 19.01 25.31 -16.53
C ASP A 133 19.05 26.28 -15.34
N PRO A 134 17.94 26.56 -14.66
CA PRO A 134 17.92 27.48 -13.53
C PRO A 134 18.73 26.96 -12.33
N TYR A 135 19.13 25.70 -12.35
CA TYR A 135 19.97 25.07 -11.34
C TYR A 135 21.45 24.98 -11.72
N LYS A 136 21.83 25.45 -12.91
CA LYS A 136 23.23 25.54 -13.27
C LYS A 136 23.83 26.70 -12.49
N ALA A 137 24.65 26.37 -11.53
CA ALA A 137 25.42 27.35 -10.79
C ALA A 137 26.16 28.25 -11.77
N PRO A 138 26.19 29.58 -11.55
CA PRO A 138 27.04 30.46 -12.35
C PRO A 138 28.44 29.90 -12.30
N ARG A 139 29.06 29.73 -13.46
CA ARG A 139 30.48 29.48 -13.50
C ARG A 139 31.12 30.71 -12.96
N ASP A 140 31.84 30.54 -11.90
CA ASP A 140 32.68 31.56 -11.35
C ASP A 140 33.80 31.77 -12.37
N ASP A 141 33.69 32.81 -13.18
CA ASP A 141 34.70 33.23 -14.14
C ASP A 141 35.93 33.84 -13.46
N SER A 142 36.13 33.55 -12.19
CA SER A 142 37.19 34.11 -11.36
C SER A 142 38.46 33.27 -11.26
N ASP A 143 38.56 32.18 -12.01
CA ASP A 143 39.74 31.30 -11.95
C ASP A 143 40.69 31.46 -13.12
N ASP A 144 40.60 32.55 -13.90
CA ASP A 144 41.53 32.86 -14.96
C ASP A 144 42.39 34.09 -14.61
N ASP A 145 42.83 34.21 -13.38
CA ASP A 145 43.91 35.06 -13.02
C ASP A 145 45.06 34.24 -12.40
N ASP A 146 45.57 33.36 -13.18
CA ASP A 146 46.93 32.89 -13.01
C ASP A 146 47.86 33.95 -13.56
N GLY A 147 48.00 34.97 -12.77
CA GLY A 147 49.11 35.84 -12.85
C GLY A 147 50.39 35.09 -12.64
N ASP A 148 51.02 34.78 -13.77
CA ASP A 148 52.41 34.59 -13.85
C ASP A 148 53.11 35.77 -13.20
N ASP A 149 53.60 35.60 -12.02
CA ASP A 149 54.67 36.39 -11.45
C ASP A 149 55.63 35.44 -10.77
N ASP A 150 56.43 34.96 -11.64
CA ASP A 150 57.85 35.22 -11.73
C ASP A 150 58.49 35.53 -10.37
N ALA A 151 58.91 34.42 -9.84
CA ALA A 151 59.85 34.40 -8.77
C ALA A 151 61.18 34.97 -9.19
N ARG A 152 61.39 36.12 -8.86
CA ARG A 152 62.77 36.64 -8.75
C ARG A 152 63.19 36.48 -7.30
N SER A 153 63.93 35.43 -7.07
CA SER A 153 65.34 35.44 -6.67
C SER A 153 65.82 36.75 -6.14
N HIS A 154 66.13 36.78 -4.97
CA HIS A 154 67.32 37.37 -4.40
C HIS A 154 67.59 36.74 -3.05
N HIS A 155 68.64 35.96 -3.02
CA HIS A 155 69.96 36.36 -2.70
C HIS A 155 70.04 36.98 -1.30
N GLY A 156 70.79 36.35 -0.56
CA GLY A 156 71.36 36.78 0.65
C GLY A 156 71.52 35.61 1.59
N GLU A 157 72.49 34.75 1.41
CA GLU A 157 73.86 34.92 1.90
C GLU A 157 73.87 35.51 3.31
N THR A 158 74.23 34.91 4.28
CA THR A 158 75.53 34.46 4.77
C THR A 158 75.33 33.78 6.10
N ALA A 159 75.82 32.59 6.20
CA ALA A 159 77.14 32.39 6.82
C ALA A 159 77.18 32.48 8.33
N THR A 160 77.66 31.40 8.76
CA THR A 160 78.56 31.24 9.89
C THR A 160 78.03 31.05 11.29
N GLY A 161 78.49 29.98 11.79
CA GLY A 161 78.75 29.89 13.18
C GLY A 161 78.60 28.53 13.82
N THR A 162 79.48 27.65 13.47
CA THR A 162 79.98 26.64 14.36
C THR A 162 80.79 27.30 15.50
N PRO A 163 81.16 26.69 16.58
CA PRO A 163 80.97 25.39 17.15
C PRO A 163 80.86 25.40 18.69
N SER A 164 80.53 24.28 19.23
CA SER A 164 81.19 23.62 20.33
C SER A 164 80.20 22.69 21.03
#